data_8ab4e6fb0c848a8ab64022caa9ea0bc4
#
_entry.id   8ab4e6fb0c848a8ab64022caa9ea0bc4
#
_cell.length_a   1.000
_cell.length_b   1.000
_cell.length_c   1.000
_cell.angle_alpha   90.00
_cell.angle_beta   90.00
_cell.angle_gamma   90.00
#
_symmetry.space_group_name_H-M   'P 1'
#
loop_
_entity.id
_entity.type
_entity.pdbx_description
1 polymer ?
#
loop_
_entity_poly.entity_id
_entity_poly.type
_entity_poly.pdbx_seq_one_letter_code
_entity_poly.pdbx_strand_id
1 'polypeptide(L)'
;MLRRMKDMEGYSISALDGFIGEVKDYYFDDAGWVIRYLVVETGDWLASRKVLISPASINGPNWSEKSIPAAITLEQVKNSPPIDTDKPVSRRPEVRCLEHDNLARYWTGSGLWGTGPSPRSTLPRPSDTWTAARFHLAEREHDRLKVEKSLQDVHLRSGNAVGRYHIHATDGDIGHVQAILIDERTWAVRYLVVNTSNWWLGHEVLIAPQWIEEIDSVTSKVLISLKRQAIKDAPPYNPNAPFDRSEEARVYAHHGRKDYWSGEAKDEAPIPHLGP
;
A
#
# COMPACT_ATOMS: atom_id res chain seq x y z
N MET A 1 -8.16 11.53 2.85
CA MET A 1 -9.36 10.79 3.29
C MET A 1 -9.05 9.32 3.36
N LEU A 2 -9.67 8.55 4.29
CA LEU A 2 -9.46 7.10 4.31
C LEU A 2 -10.43 6.40 3.37
N ARG A 3 -9.93 5.38 2.65
CA ARG A 3 -10.69 4.56 1.69
C ARG A 3 -10.45 3.08 1.94
N ARG A 4 -11.48 2.28 1.74
CA ARG A 4 -11.34 0.82 1.69
C ARG A 4 -10.73 0.42 0.34
N MET A 5 -9.62 -0.29 0.36
CA MET A 5 -9.00 -0.76 -0.88
C MET A 5 -9.90 -1.70 -1.68
N LYS A 6 -10.71 -2.50 -1.00
CA LYS A 6 -11.67 -3.40 -1.63
C LYS A 6 -12.67 -2.68 -2.54
N ASP A 7 -13.00 -1.42 -2.22
CA ASP A 7 -13.95 -0.62 -3.02
C ASP A 7 -13.36 -0.25 -4.40
N MET A 8 -12.04 -0.39 -4.58
CA MET A 8 -11.38 -0.16 -5.87
C MET A 8 -11.35 -1.41 -6.77
N GLU A 9 -11.73 -2.59 -6.28
CA GLU A 9 -11.86 -3.77 -7.12
C GLU A 9 -12.90 -3.52 -8.22
N GLY A 10 -12.56 -3.89 -9.45
CA GLY A 10 -13.39 -3.64 -10.63
C GLY A 10 -13.32 -2.20 -11.17
N TYR A 11 -12.51 -1.30 -10.57
CA TYR A 11 -12.27 0.02 -11.18
C TYR A 11 -11.54 -0.14 -12.50
N SER A 12 -11.99 0.59 -13.51
CA SER A 12 -11.34 0.65 -14.80
C SER A 12 -10.05 1.48 -14.72
N ILE A 13 -8.98 1.01 -15.38
CA ILE A 13 -7.76 1.81 -15.55
C ILE A 13 -7.58 2.13 -17.02
N SER A 14 -7.31 3.42 -17.30
CA SER A 14 -7.08 3.93 -18.65
C SER A 14 -5.68 4.51 -18.75
N ALA A 15 -4.95 4.10 -19.80
CA ALA A 15 -3.72 4.71 -20.25
C ALA A 15 -4.00 6.03 -21.00
N LEU A 16 -2.94 6.72 -21.41
CA LEU A 16 -3.02 7.93 -22.25
C LEU A 16 -3.66 7.66 -23.63
N ASP A 17 -3.51 6.44 -24.13
CA ASP A 17 -3.86 6.02 -25.48
C ASP A 17 -4.91 4.88 -25.52
N GLY A 18 -5.52 4.52 -24.38
CA GLY A 18 -6.59 3.54 -24.38
C GLY A 18 -6.88 2.87 -23.03
N PHE A 19 -7.81 1.94 -23.03
CA PHE A 19 -8.21 1.17 -21.86
C PHE A 19 -7.17 0.08 -21.55
N ILE A 20 -6.72 0.01 -20.30
CA ILE A 20 -5.78 -1.02 -19.85
C ILE A 20 -6.52 -2.27 -19.38
N GLY A 21 -7.43 -2.12 -18.42
CA GLY A 21 -8.11 -3.22 -17.76
C GLY A 21 -8.80 -2.80 -16.48
N GLU A 22 -8.98 -3.77 -15.58
CA GLU A 22 -9.65 -3.59 -14.30
C GLU A 22 -8.78 -3.99 -13.13
N VAL A 23 -8.91 -3.26 -12.01
CA VAL A 23 -8.26 -3.61 -10.75
C VAL A 23 -8.83 -4.91 -10.21
N LYS A 24 -7.96 -5.88 -9.91
CA LYS A 24 -8.34 -7.18 -9.31
C LYS A 24 -7.74 -7.37 -7.92
N ASP A 25 -6.62 -6.72 -7.62
CA ASP A 25 -5.93 -6.84 -6.34
C ASP A 25 -4.97 -5.65 -6.19
N TYR A 26 -4.25 -5.61 -5.09
CA TYR A 26 -3.19 -4.65 -4.83
C TYR A 26 -2.08 -5.30 -4.00
N TYR A 27 -0.85 -4.82 -4.21
CA TYR A 27 0.27 -5.20 -3.37
C TYR A 27 0.67 -4.05 -2.46
N PHE A 28 0.87 -4.38 -1.19
CA PHE A 28 1.44 -3.46 -0.21
C PHE A 28 2.75 -4.00 0.37
N ASP A 29 3.62 -3.08 0.73
CA ASP A 29 4.87 -3.32 1.43
C ASP A 29 4.57 -3.49 2.92
N ASP A 30 4.86 -4.66 3.49
CA ASP A 30 4.56 -4.98 4.90
C ASP A 30 5.56 -4.35 5.89
N ALA A 31 6.68 -3.81 5.41
CA ALA A 31 7.61 -3.04 6.24
C ALA A 31 7.19 -1.56 6.34
N GLY A 32 6.85 -0.94 5.19
CA GLY A 32 6.44 0.47 5.14
C GLY A 32 4.93 0.68 5.23
N TRP A 33 4.13 -0.36 5.12
CA TRP A 33 2.67 -0.31 5.11
C TRP A 33 2.11 0.66 4.07
N VAL A 34 2.58 0.54 2.84
CA VAL A 34 2.19 1.39 1.71
C VAL A 34 1.79 0.53 0.53
N ILE A 35 0.69 0.88 -0.14
CA ILE A 35 0.31 0.25 -1.41
C ILE A 35 1.32 0.65 -2.47
N ARG A 36 2.03 -0.32 -3.04
CA ARG A 36 3.05 -0.10 -4.06
C ARG A 36 2.55 -0.32 -5.46
N TYR A 37 1.59 -1.24 -5.62
CA TYR A 37 1.05 -1.59 -6.94
C TYR A 37 -0.42 -1.94 -6.85
N LEU A 38 -1.16 -1.56 -7.90
CA LEU A 38 -2.43 -2.16 -8.26
C LEU A 38 -2.17 -3.33 -9.19
N VAL A 39 -2.82 -4.45 -8.96
CA VAL A 39 -2.86 -5.60 -9.87
C VAL A 39 -4.02 -5.40 -10.82
N VAL A 40 -3.72 -5.22 -12.09
CA VAL A 40 -4.70 -4.93 -13.13
C VAL A 40 -4.76 -6.11 -14.09
N GLU A 41 -5.96 -6.63 -14.31
CA GLU A 41 -6.20 -7.63 -15.34
C GLU A 41 -6.52 -6.90 -16.64
N THR A 42 -5.65 -7.06 -17.63
CA THR A 42 -5.86 -6.48 -18.94
C THR A 42 -6.99 -7.22 -19.63
N GLY A 43 -7.74 -6.52 -20.50
CA GLY A 43 -8.75 -7.17 -21.33
C GLY A 43 -8.14 -8.05 -22.42
N ASP A 44 -8.98 -8.41 -23.40
CA ASP A 44 -8.60 -9.28 -24.53
C ASP A 44 -7.42 -8.75 -25.35
N TRP A 45 -7.16 -7.44 -25.32
CA TRP A 45 -6.05 -6.81 -26.06
C TRP A 45 -4.66 -7.31 -25.65
N LEU A 46 -4.52 -7.84 -24.42
CA LEU A 46 -3.29 -8.45 -23.91
C LEU A 46 -3.55 -9.82 -23.23
N ALA A 47 -4.49 -10.59 -23.81
CA ALA A 47 -4.82 -11.95 -23.38
C ALA A 47 -5.10 -12.09 -21.87
N SER A 48 -5.82 -11.12 -21.28
CA SER A 48 -6.19 -11.09 -19.86
C SER A 48 -4.99 -11.24 -18.90
N ARG A 49 -3.84 -10.73 -19.30
CA ARG A 49 -2.63 -10.74 -18.49
C ARG A 49 -2.80 -9.84 -17.26
N LYS A 50 -2.31 -10.28 -16.10
CA LYS A 50 -2.18 -9.42 -14.92
C LYS A 50 -0.89 -8.60 -14.99
N VAL A 51 -1.00 -7.30 -14.77
CA VAL A 51 0.11 -6.34 -14.76
C VAL A 51 0.11 -5.53 -13.47
N LEU A 52 1.28 -5.03 -13.08
CA LEU A 52 1.41 -4.14 -11.92
C LEU A 52 1.46 -2.69 -12.38
N ILE A 53 0.62 -1.85 -11.78
CA ILE A 53 0.61 -0.41 -12.02
C ILE A 53 0.89 0.31 -10.72
N SER A 54 1.97 1.09 -10.67
CA SER A 54 2.32 1.88 -9.49
C SER A 54 1.38 3.07 -9.29
N PRO A 55 1.00 3.39 -8.04
CA PRO A 55 0.33 4.65 -7.72
C PRO A 55 1.07 5.91 -8.19
N ALA A 56 2.39 5.83 -8.40
CA ALA A 56 3.17 6.93 -8.97
C ALA A 56 2.77 7.28 -10.42
N SER A 57 2.27 6.30 -11.16
CA SER A 57 1.78 6.47 -12.53
C SER A 57 0.30 6.88 -12.61
N ILE A 58 -0.38 7.06 -11.49
CA ILE A 58 -1.82 7.36 -11.43
C ILE A 58 -2.03 8.86 -11.21
N ASN A 59 -2.95 9.45 -11.97
CA ASN A 59 -3.33 10.86 -11.84
C ASN A 59 -4.41 11.14 -10.78
N GLY A 60 -4.74 10.13 -9.97
CA GLY A 60 -5.78 10.15 -8.95
C GLY A 60 -7.04 9.42 -9.41
N PRO A 61 -7.62 8.57 -8.55
CA PRO A 61 -8.86 7.88 -8.86
C PRO A 61 -10.04 8.84 -8.98
N ASN A 62 -10.88 8.63 -9.99
CA ASN A 62 -12.21 9.22 -10.05
C ASN A 62 -13.20 8.28 -9.35
N TRP A 63 -13.51 8.59 -8.10
CA TRP A 63 -14.34 7.73 -7.25
C TRP A 63 -15.78 7.61 -7.74
N SER A 64 -16.34 8.66 -8.35
CA SER A 64 -17.73 8.67 -8.84
C SER A 64 -17.90 7.83 -10.10
N GLU A 65 -16.91 7.83 -10.97
CA GLU A 65 -16.92 7.09 -12.24
C GLU A 65 -16.27 5.71 -12.13
N LYS A 66 -15.73 5.38 -10.96
CA LYS A 66 -14.97 4.14 -10.73
C LYS A 66 -13.86 3.94 -11.77
N SER A 67 -13.13 5.00 -12.07
CA SER A 67 -12.09 5.02 -13.08
C SER A 67 -10.78 5.57 -12.53
N ILE A 68 -9.66 5.07 -13.04
CA ILE A 68 -8.32 5.46 -12.63
C ILE A 68 -7.51 5.82 -13.87
N PRO A 69 -7.31 7.12 -14.16
CA PRO A 69 -6.45 7.53 -15.26
C PRO A 69 -4.97 7.35 -14.88
N ALA A 70 -4.21 6.72 -15.77
CA ALA A 70 -2.78 6.50 -15.60
C ALA A 70 -1.98 7.26 -16.67
N ALA A 71 -0.85 7.84 -16.26
CA ALA A 71 0.08 8.60 -17.13
C ALA A 71 1.09 7.65 -17.82
N ILE A 72 0.61 6.54 -18.36
CA ILE A 72 1.39 5.53 -19.10
C ILE A 72 0.68 5.19 -20.41
N THR A 73 1.39 4.57 -21.35
CA THR A 73 0.83 4.11 -22.62
C THR A 73 0.54 2.60 -22.59
N LEU A 74 -0.32 2.13 -23.51
CA LEU A 74 -0.58 0.70 -23.69
C LEU A 74 0.70 -0.06 -24.09
N GLU A 75 1.60 0.58 -24.82
CA GLU A 75 2.89 -0.01 -25.17
C GLU A 75 3.77 -0.25 -23.94
N GLN A 76 3.84 0.71 -23.00
CA GLN A 76 4.53 0.51 -21.73
C GLN A 76 3.92 -0.65 -20.93
N VAL A 77 2.59 -0.73 -20.86
CA VAL A 77 1.91 -1.84 -20.18
C VAL A 77 2.22 -3.19 -20.86
N LYS A 78 2.21 -3.23 -22.18
CA LYS A 78 2.54 -4.44 -22.96
C LYS A 78 3.95 -4.95 -22.67
N ASN A 79 4.90 -4.03 -22.55
CA ASN A 79 6.32 -4.33 -22.34
C ASN A 79 6.69 -4.49 -20.86
N SER A 80 5.73 -4.34 -19.92
CA SER A 80 5.99 -4.49 -18.48
C SER A 80 6.50 -5.91 -18.16
N PRO A 81 7.40 -6.06 -17.16
CA PRO A 81 7.91 -7.35 -16.76
C PRO A 81 6.78 -8.31 -16.34
N PRO A 82 6.87 -9.60 -16.70
CA PRO A 82 5.91 -10.59 -16.20
C PRO A 82 6.13 -10.82 -14.69
N ILE A 83 5.04 -10.84 -13.93
CA ILE A 83 5.05 -11.13 -12.49
C ILE A 83 4.02 -12.22 -12.20
N ASP A 84 4.44 -13.20 -11.39
CA ASP A 84 3.53 -14.19 -10.80
C ASP A 84 2.75 -13.51 -9.67
N THR A 85 1.50 -13.12 -9.96
CA THR A 85 0.64 -12.41 -9.01
C THR A 85 -0.06 -13.35 -8.02
N ASP A 86 0.14 -14.66 -8.14
CA ASP A 86 -0.43 -15.63 -7.21
C ASP A 86 0.50 -15.88 -5.99
N LYS A 87 1.67 -15.24 -5.98
CA LYS A 87 2.67 -15.34 -4.92
C LYS A 87 3.08 -13.97 -4.38
N PRO A 88 3.51 -13.91 -3.13
CA PRO A 88 4.16 -12.71 -2.60
C PRO A 88 5.41 -12.35 -3.44
N VAL A 89 5.61 -11.06 -3.70
CA VAL A 89 6.68 -10.58 -4.59
C VAL A 89 7.90 -10.17 -3.77
N SER A 90 9.06 -10.68 -4.18
CA SER A 90 10.35 -10.26 -3.62
C SER A 90 10.89 -9.01 -4.34
N ARG A 91 11.90 -8.36 -3.76
CA ARG A 91 12.48 -7.13 -4.33
C ARG A 91 13.10 -7.32 -5.71
N ARG A 92 13.59 -8.51 -6.06
CA ARG A 92 14.25 -8.73 -7.37
C ARG A 92 13.31 -8.55 -8.57
N PRO A 93 12.11 -9.17 -8.64
CA PRO A 93 11.11 -8.85 -9.64
C PRO A 93 10.64 -7.39 -9.58
N GLU A 94 10.48 -6.83 -8.37
CA GLU A 94 10.04 -5.47 -8.18
C GLU A 94 11.02 -4.44 -8.76
N VAL A 95 12.34 -4.64 -8.59
CA VAL A 95 13.35 -3.76 -9.20
C VAL A 95 13.18 -3.64 -10.70
N ARG A 96 12.86 -4.76 -11.40
CA ARG A 96 12.62 -4.72 -12.85
C ARG A 96 11.39 -3.88 -13.21
N CYS A 97 10.34 -3.91 -12.37
CA CYS A 97 9.17 -3.06 -12.58
C CYS A 97 9.52 -1.58 -12.39
N LEU A 98 10.23 -1.23 -11.32
CA LEU A 98 10.64 0.15 -11.07
C LEU A 98 11.57 0.68 -12.17
N GLU A 99 12.51 -0.12 -12.65
CA GLU A 99 13.40 0.23 -13.76
C GLU A 99 12.63 0.40 -15.08
N HIS A 100 11.68 -0.49 -15.37
CA HIS A 100 10.81 -0.37 -16.52
C HIS A 100 9.97 0.92 -16.49
N ASP A 101 9.40 1.24 -15.33
CA ASP A 101 8.53 2.40 -15.14
C ASP A 101 9.33 3.70 -14.89
N ASN A 102 10.67 3.62 -14.88
CA ASN A 102 11.57 4.72 -14.56
C ASN A 102 11.26 5.39 -13.21
N LEU A 103 10.98 4.57 -12.21
CA LEU A 103 10.68 5.02 -10.85
C LEU A 103 11.87 4.81 -9.90
N ALA A 104 12.07 5.76 -8.99
CA ALA A 104 13.08 5.62 -7.95
C ALA A 104 12.70 4.52 -6.93
N ARG A 105 13.71 3.86 -6.38
CA ARG A 105 13.52 2.86 -5.32
C ARG A 105 13.06 3.55 -4.03
N TYR A 106 11.85 3.25 -3.58
CA TYR A 106 11.25 3.89 -2.40
C TYR A 106 11.91 3.52 -1.08
N TRP A 107 12.62 2.40 -1.01
CA TRP A 107 13.29 1.94 0.22
C TRP A 107 14.67 2.55 0.47
N THR A 108 15.14 3.44 -0.40
CA THR A 108 16.45 4.12 -0.23
C THR A 108 16.36 5.42 0.54
N GLY A 109 15.14 5.86 0.94
CA GLY A 109 14.91 7.11 1.66
C GLY A 109 14.18 6.90 2.98
N SER A 110 14.00 7.99 3.73
CA SER A 110 13.30 8.01 5.03
C SER A 110 11.79 8.24 4.93
N GLY A 111 11.28 8.63 3.76
CA GLY A 111 9.86 8.88 3.54
C GLY A 111 9.10 7.63 3.10
N LEU A 112 7.77 7.68 3.12
CA LEU A 112 6.90 6.58 2.67
C LEU A 112 7.19 6.15 1.23
N TRP A 113 7.62 7.09 0.37
CA TRP A 113 7.95 6.90 -1.03
C TRP A 113 9.41 7.30 -1.34
N GLY A 114 10.32 6.86 -0.52
CA GLY A 114 11.74 7.23 -0.63
C GLY A 114 12.00 8.61 -0.08
N THR A 115 12.12 9.62 -0.94
CA THR A 115 12.45 11.00 -0.53
C THR A 115 11.26 11.82 -0.07
N GLY A 116 10.04 11.28 -0.12
CA GLY A 116 8.85 12.04 0.25
C GLY A 116 7.62 11.21 0.65
N PRO A 117 6.51 11.88 0.98
CA PRO A 117 5.33 11.24 1.57
C PRO A 117 4.34 10.67 0.55
N SER A 118 4.45 10.97 -0.73
CA SER A 118 3.47 10.61 -1.75
C SER A 118 4.10 9.85 -2.93
N PRO A 119 3.30 9.09 -3.73
CA PRO A 119 3.80 8.33 -4.88
C PRO A 119 4.60 9.18 -5.87
N ARG A 120 4.22 10.43 -6.07
CA ARG A 120 4.92 11.35 -6.98
C ARG A 120 6.38 11.62 -6.60
N SER A 121 6.77 11.33 -5.35
CA SER A 121 8.15 11.48 -4.90
C SER A 121 9.12 10.48 -5.56
N THR A 122 8.62 9.41 -6.17
CA THR A 122 9.42 8.43 -6.92
C THR A 122 9.62 8.80 -8.39
N LEU A 123 8.90 9.80 -8.88
CA LEU A 123 9.05 10.25 -10.26
C LEU A 123 10.41 10.98 -10.45
N PRO A 124 11.08 10.78 -11.59
CA PRO A 124 12.34 11.45 -11.89
C PRO A 124 12.15 12.98 -11.91
N ARG A 125 13.07 13.67 -11.29
CA ARG A 125 13.12 15.14 -11.32
C ARG A 125 14.07 15.60 -12.42
N PRO A 126 13.83 16.74 -13.07
CA PRO A 126 14.75 17.28 -14.09
C PRO A 126 16.19 17.48 -13.60
N SER A 127 16.38 17.67 -12.27
CA SER A 127 17.68 17.82 -11.62
C SER A 127 18.39 16.49 -11.37
N ASP A 128 17.75 15.33 -11.54
CA ASP A 128 18.25 14.04 -11.08
C ASP A 128 19.13 13.34 -12.14
N THR A 129 19.22 13.89 -13.36
CA THR A 129 20.06 13.34 -14.44
C THR A 129 21.55 13.23 -14.08
N TRP A 130 22.05 14.06 -13.15
CA TRP A 130 23.44 14.01 -12.65
C TRP A 130 23.62 13.16 -11.41
N THR A 131 22.59 13.00 -10.58
CA THR A 131 22.65 12.22 -9.34
C THR A 131 22.41 10.74 -9.56
N ALA A 132 21.55 10.36 -10.51
CA ALA A 132 21.27 8.95 -10.82
C ALA A 132 22.53 8.17 -11.19
N ALA A 133 23.40 8.74 -12.04
CA ALA A 133 24.68 8.10 -12.42
C ALA A 133 25.67 7.94 -11.25
N ARG A 134 25.66 8.88 -10.29
CA ARG A 134 26.51 8.83 -9.10
C ARG A 134 25.98 7.88 -8.02
N PHE A 135 24.67 7.83 -7.83
CA PHE A 135 24.02 6.86 -6.92
C PHE A 135 24.24 5.43 -7.39
N HIS A 136 24.12 5.15 -8.68
CA HIS A 136 24.39 3.82 -9.23
C HIS A 136 25.87 3.38 -9.13
N LEU A 137 26.81 4.30 -9.01
CA LEU A 137 28.24 3.98 -8.85
C LEU A 137 28.63 3.76 -7.38
N ALA A 138 28.06 4.51 -6.44
CA ALA A 138 28.36 4.38 -5.01
C ALA A 138 27.68 3.13 -4.38
N GLU A 139 26.50 2.75 -4.84
CA GLU A 139 25.82 1.51 -4.43
C GLU A 139 26.52 0.24 -4.92
N ARG A 140 27.33 0.32 -5.97
CA ARG A 140 27.95 -0.87 -6.58
C ARG A 140 29.00 -1.56 -5.74
N GLU A 141 29.61 -0.91 -4.78
CA GLU A 141 30.78 -1.46 -4.09
C GLU A 141 30.55 -1.85 -2.63
N HIS A 142 29.68 -1.16 -1.90
CA HIS A 142 29.47 -1.42 -0.47
C HIS A 142 28.28 -2.31 -0.13
N ASP A 143 27.30 -2.42 -1.02
CA ASP A 143 26.01 -3.05 -0.73
C ASP A 143 25.75 -4.39 -1.42
N ARG A 144 26.66 -4.88 -2.25
CA ARG A 144 26.41 -6.12 -3.02
C ARG A 144 25.93 -7.30 -2.17
N LEU A 145 26.53 -7.53 -1.01
CA LEU A 145 26.18 -8.67 -0.15
C LEU A 145 24.92 -8.45 0.70
N LYS A 146 24.68 -7.21 1.15
CA LYS A 146 23.45 -6.86 1.87
C LYS A 146 22.24 -6.78 0.92
N VAL A 147 22.45 -6.20 -0.25
CA VAL A 147 21.44 -6.08 -1.31
C VAL A 147 21.04 -7.45 -1.83
N GLU A 148 21.97 -8.38 -2.02
CA GLU A 148 21.67 -9.72 -2.53
C GLU A 148 20.78 -10.53 -1.57
N LYS A 149 20.99 -10.38 -0.27
CA LYS A 149 20.15 -10.98 0.78
C LYS A 149 18.79 -10.28 0.87
N SER A 150 18.73 -8.96 0.79
CA SER A 150 17.48 -8.20 0.81
C SER A 150 16.65 -8.35 -0.47
N LEU A 151 17.27 -8.63 -1.61
CA LEU A 151 16.56 -8.88 -2.88
C LEU A 151 15.75 -10.18 -2.89
N GLN A 152 16.02 -11.10 -1.95
CA GLN A 152 15.24 -12.32 -1.77
C GLN A 152 14.11 -12.16 -0.76
N ASP A 153 14.11 -11.08 0.02
CA ASP A 153 13.07 -10.83 1.02
C ASP A 153 11.73 -10.59 0.33
N VAL A 154 10.77 -11.42 0.71
CA VAL A 154 9.39 -11.29 0.30
C VAL A 154 8.74 -10.21 1.17
N HIS A 155 8.42 -9.07 0.61
CA HIS A 155 7.89 -7.91 1.35
C HIS A 155 6.61 -7.34 0.75
N LEU A 156 6.28 -7.67 -0.50
CA LEU A 156 5.01 -7.28 -1.09
C LEU A 156 3.96 -8.35 -0.86
N ARG A 157 2.89 -7.97 -0.17
CA ARG A 157 1.75 -8.82 0.17
C ARG A 157 0.55 -8.46 -0.68
N SER A 158 -0.15 -9.48 -1.18
CA SER A 158 -1.45 -9.32 -1.82
C SER A 158 -2.49 -8.88 -0.77
N GLY A 159 -3.23 -7.82 -1.08
CA GLY A 159 -4.30 -7.34 -0.23
C GLY A 159 -5.44 -8.34 -0.12
N ASN A 160 -5.78 -9.01 -1.21
CA ASN A 160 -6.80 -10.06 -1.25
C ASN A 160 -6.41 -11.30 -0.45
N ALA A 161 -5.11 -11.65 -0.41
CA ALA A 161 -4.64 -12.75 0.43
C ALA A 161 -4.74 -12.37 1.91
N VAL A 162 -4.16 -11.22 2.31
CA VAL A 162 -4.19 -10.75 3.70
C VAL A 162 -5.61 -10.46 4.17
N GLY A 163 -6.51 -10.01 3.30
CA GLY A 163 -7.94 -9.80 3.59
C GLY A 163 -8.71 -11.06 4.02
N ARG A 164 -8.06 -12.23 4.05
CA ARG A 164 -8.63 -13.51 4.54
C ARG A 164 -7.90 -14.07 5.75
N TYR A 165 -6.82 -13.39 6.20
CA TYR A 165 -5.99 -13.89 7.30
C TYR A 165 -6.70 -13.72 8.63
N HIS A 166 -6.45 -14.66 9.52
CA HIS A 166 -6.91 -14.59 10.90
C HIS A 166 -6.05 -13.62 11.71
N ILE A 167 -6.69 -12.90 12.63
CA ILE A 167 -5.98 -12.06 13.60
C ILE A 167 -5.66 -12.88 14.84
N HIS A 168 -4.38 -12.92 15.20
CA HIS A 168 -3.88 -13.57 16.40
C HIS A 168 -3.38 -12.53 17.39
N ALA A 169 -4.15 -12.31 18.45
CA ALA A 169 -3.78 -11.48 19.59
C ALA A 169 -2.79 -12.22 20.50
N THR A 170 -2.17 -11.53 21.46
CA THR A 170 -1.20 -12.13 22.38
C THR A 170 -1.75 -13.29 23.23
N ASP A 171 -3.06 -13.41 23.32
CA ASP A 171 -3.79 -14.41 24.11
C ASP A 171 -4.77 -15.28 23.28
N GLY A 172 -4.64 -15.28 21.95
CA GLY A 172 -5.36 -16.18 21.04
C GLY A 172 -6.05 -15.50 19.86
N ASP A 173 -6.72 -16.28 19.03
CA ASP A 173 -7.38 -15.81 17.82
C ASP A 173 -8.61 -14.95 18.14
N ILE A 174 -8.93 -13.92 17.31
CA ILE A 174 -10.04 -13.02 17.58
C ILE A 174 -10.97 -12.77 16.39
N GLY A 175 -10.56 -13.08 15.20
CA GLY A 175 -11.36 -12.85 14.00
C GLY A 175 -10.50 -12.89 12.76
N HIS A 176 -10.93 -12.18 11.72
CA HIS A 176 -10.20 -12.14 10.45
C HIS A 176 -10.17 -10.72 9.87
N VAL A 177 -9.19 -10.45 9.04
CA VAL A 177 -9.12 -9.20 8.26
C VAL A 177 -10.26 -9.20 7.24
N GLN A 178 -11.03 -8.12 7.19
CA GLN A 178 -12.14 -7.95 6.25
C GLN A 178 -11.84 -6.92 5.17
N ALA A 179 -11.09 -5.87 5.52
CA ALA A 179 -10.70 -4.82 4.59
C ALA A 179 -9.41 -4.13 5.05
N ILE A 180 -8.81 -3.37 4.15
CA ILE A 180 -7.66 -2.50 4.42
C ILE A 180 -8.08 -1.06 4.12
N LEU A 181 -7.84 -0.14 5.07
CA LEU A 181 -8.05 1.29 4.89
C LEU A 181 -6.74 1.98 4.56
N ILE A 182 -6.76 2.78 3.51
CA ILE A 182 -5.62 3.57 3.07
C ILE A 182 -5.91 5.06 3.12
N ASP A 183 -4.88 5.85 3.26
CA ASP A 183 -4.90 7.28 2.95
C ASP A 183 -4.77 7.46 1.43
N GLU A 184 -5.80 8.02 0.79
CA GLU A 184 -5.86 8.20 -0.67
C GLU A 184 -4.77 9.10 -1.25
N ARG A 185 -4.14 9.96 -0.44
CA ARG A 185 -3.07 10.88 -0.86
C ARG A 185 -1.70 10.21 -0.84
N THR A 186 -1.43 9.47 0.24
CA THR A 186 -0.11 8.86 0.48
C THR A 186 -0.05 7.39 0.08
N TRP A 187 -1.21 6.75 -0.15
CA TRP A 187 -1.36 5.31 -0.35
C TRP A 187 -0.87 4.47 0.83
N ALA A 188 -0.69 5.11 1.99
CA ALA A 188 -0.32 4.42 3.21
C ALA A 188 -1.51 3.63 3.76
N VAL A 189 -1.26 2.38 4.15
CA VAL A 189 -2.20 1.57 4.92
C VAL A 189 -2.28 2.18 6.32
N ARG A 190 -3.48 2.59 6.73
CA ARG A 190 -3.71 3.19 8.04
C ARG A 190 -4.35 2.22 9.03
N TYR A 191 -5.19 1.31 8.53
CA TYR A 191 -5.84 0.31 9.37
C TYR A 191 -6.14 -0.98 8.60
N LEU A 192 -6.09 -2.09 9.32
CA LEU A 192 -6.82 -3.30 8.99
C LEU A 192 -8.20 -3.23 9.65
N VAL A 193 -9.24 -3.45 8.89
CA VAL A 193 -10.60 -3.65 9.40
C VAL A 193 -10.74 -5.11 9.76
N VAL A 194 -11.01 -5.39 11.01
CA VAL A 194 -11.10 -6.75 11.54
C VAL A 194 -12.54 -7.07 11.93
N ASN A 195 -13.04 -8.17 11.39
CA ASN A 195 -14.34 -8.68 11.76
C ASN A 195 -14.18 -9.67 12.93
N THR A 196 -14.83 -9.36 14.05
CA THR A 196 -14.79 -10.14 15.28
C THR A 196 -16.01 -11.07 15.43
N SER A 197 -16.82 -11.27 14.39
CA SER A 197 -18.11 -11.95 14.45
C SER A 197 -18.09 -13.39 14.93
N ASN A 198 -16.96 -14.09 14.78
CA ASN A 198 -16.80 -15.45 15.30
C ASN A 198 -16.69 -15.51 16.83
N TRP A 199 -16.60 -14.35 17.49
CA TRP A 199 -16.33 -14.24 18.92
C TRP A 199 -17.33 -13.41 19.69
N TRP A 200 -17.96 -12.39 19.04
CA TRP A 200 -18.91 -11.49 19.65
C TRP A 200 -19.74 -10.79 18.56
N LEU A 201 -20.95 -10.40 18.86
CA LEU A 201 -22.00 -9.74 18.04
C LEU A 201 -21.50 -8.82 16.88
N GLY A 202 -20.70 -9.36 15.92
CA GLY A 202 -20.51 -8.80 14.60
C GLY A 202 -19.94 -7.37 14.53
N HIS A 203 -18.98 -6.99 15.40
CA HIS A 203 -18.36 -5.67 15.32
C HIS A 203 -17.12 -5.69 14.41
N GLU A 204 -17.04 -4.71 13.51
CA GLU A 204 -15.81 -4.35 12.83
C GLU A 204 -15.01 -3.42 13.75
N VAL A 205 -13.71 -3.69 13.91
CA VAL A 205 -12.77 -2.86 14.67
C VAL A 205 -11.55 -2.53 13.83
N LEU A 206 -10.82 -1.51 14.22
CA LEU A 206 -9.63 -1.05 13.50
C LEU A 206 -8.36 -1.44 14.23
N ILE A 207 -7.43 -2.05 13.52
CA ILE A 207 -6.08 -2.36 13.97
C ILE A 207 -5.08 -1.55 13.15
N ALA A 208 -4.30 -0.68 13.81
CA ALA A 208 -3.27 0.09 13.14
C ALA A 208 -2.03 -0.76 12.84
N PRO A 209 -1.31 -0.52 11.73
CA PRO A 209 -0.10 -1.22 11.36
C PRO A 209 0.95 -1.28 12.47
N GLN A 210 1.10 -0.23 13.27
CA GLN A 210 2.06 -0.15 14.37
C GLN A 210 1.79 -1.15 15.51
N TRP A 211 0.63 -1.79 15.51
CA TRP A 211 0.25 -2.81 16.50
C TRP A 211 0.42 -4.23 15.96
N ILE A 212 0.85 -4.36 14.70
CA ILE A 212 1.10 -5.63 14.03
C ILE A 212 2.57 -5.99 14.22
N GLU A 213 2.81 -7.19 14.67
CA GLU A 213 4.17 -7.73 14.88
C GLU A 213 4.65 -8.48 13.64
N GLU A 214 3.74 -9.23 12.99
CA GLU A 214 4.10 -10.07 11.85
C GLU A 214 2.88 -10.39 10.98
N ILE A 215 3.12 -10.55 9.67
CA ILE A 215 2.19 -11.16 8.71
C ILE A 215 2.74 -12.52 8.30
N ASP A 216 2.22 -13.59 8.89
CA ASP A 216 2.61 -14.95 8.58
C ASP A 216 1.77 -15.51 7.43
N SER A 217 2.39 -15.59 6.24
CA SER A 217 1.74 -16.12 5.04
C SER A 217 1.61 -17.66 5.07
N VAL A 218 2.43 -18.33 5.88
CA VAL A 218 2.40 -19.81 5.97
C VAL A 218 1.18 -20.27 6.74
N THR A 219 0.91 -19.63 7.87
CA THR A 219 -0.25 -19.95 8.71
C THR A 219 -1.47 -19.08 8.40
N SER A 220 -1.37 -18.13 7.46
CA SER A 220 -2.41 -17.16 7.11
C SER A 220 -2.90 -16.39 8.33
N LYS A 221 -1.96 -15.87 9.12
CA LYS A 221 -2.24 -15.10 10.33
C LYS A 221 -1.56 -13.74 10.30
N VAL A 222 -2.22 -12.77 10.96
CA VAL A 222 -1.64 -11.47 11.33
C VAL A 222 -1.50 -11.46 12.84
N LEU A 223 -0.27 -11.41 13.33
CA LEU A 223 0.06 -11.38 14.74
C LEU A 223 0.08 -9.93 15.24
N ILE A 224 -0.59 -9.67 16.36
CA ILE A 224 -0.72 -8.32 16.89
C ILE A 224 -0.32 -8.22 18.36
N SER A 225 0.21 -7.07 18.77
CA SER A 225 0.68 -6.78 20.14
C SER A 225 -0.45 -6.38 21.11
N LEU A 226 -1.69 -6.75 20.83
CA LEU A 226 -2.87 -6.44 21.65
C LEU A 226 -3.47 -7.72 22.24
N LYS A 227 -4.16 -7.58 23.39
CA LYS A 227 -4.96 -8.66 23.98
C LYS A 227 -6.36 -8.69 23.36
N ARG A 228 -6.98 -9.87 23.30
CA ARG A 228 -8.35 -10.06 22.80
C ARG A 228 -9.37 -9.14 23.49
N GLN A 229 -9.25 -8.95 24.80
CA GLN A 229 -10.18 -8.08 25.53
C GLN A 229 -10.06 -6.62 25.08
N ALA A 230 -8.85 -6.11 24.85
CA ALA A 230 -8.64 -4.74 24.36
C ALA A 230 -9.28 -4.51 22.98
N ILE A 231 -9.27 -5.55 22.11
CA ILE A 231 -9.90 -5.48 20.80
C ILE A 231 -11.43 -5.56 20.91
N LYS A 232 -11.91 -6.42 21.82
CA LYS A 232 -13.35 -6.56 22.09
C LYS A 232 -13.99 -5.26 22.57
N ASP A 233 -13.29 -4.50 23.40
CA ASP A 233 -13.75 -3.26 23.99
C ASP A 233 -13.44 -2.03 23.11
N ALA A 234 -12.79 -2.26 21.95
CA ALA A 234 -12.42 -1.18 21.02
C ALA A 234 -13.66 -0.49 20.42
N PRO A 235 -13.56 0.80 20.10
CA PRO A 235 -14.62 1.51 19.38
C PRO A 235 -14.99 0.78 18.09
N PRO A 236 -16.30 0.52 17.84
CA PRO A 236 -16.71 -0.14 16.61
C PRO A 236 -16.49 0.77 15.41
N TYR A 237 -16.00 0.19 14.32
CA TYR A 237 -15.90 0.87 13.04
C TYR A 237 -17.18 0.72 12.24
N ASN A 238 -17.77 1.85 11.80
CA ASN A 238 -18.92 1.85 10.92
C ASN A 238 -18.52 2.33 9.52
N PRO A 239 -18.51 1.48 8.50
CA PRO A 239 -18.14 1.87 7.13
C PRO A 239 -19.06 2.89 6.48
N ASN A 240 -20.30 3.02 6.99
CA ASN A 240 -21.31 3.93 6.46
C ASN A 240 -21.34 5.29 7.17
N ALA A 241 -20.52 5.46 8.22
CA ALA A 241 -20.40 6.73 8.93
C ALA A 241 -19.13 7.46 8.49
N PRO A 242 -19.10 8.80 8.54
CA PRO A 242 -17.87 9.56 8.38
C PRO A 242 -16.82 9.08 9.39
N PHE A 243 -15.63 8.79 8.91
CA PHE A 243 -14.50 8.41 9.77
C PHE A 243 -13.42 9.48 9.63
N ASP A 244 -13.42 10.39 10.56
CA ASP A 244 -12.56 11.55 10.60
C ASP A 244 -11.42 11.42 11.64
N ARG A 245 -10.62 12.45 11.77
CA ARG A 245 -9.48 12.47 12.70
C ARG A 245 -9.91 12.33 14.18
N SER A 246 -11.11 12.75 14.53
CA SER A 246 -11.62 12.61 15.91
C SER A 246 -11.95 11.15 16.23
N GLU A 247 -12.52 10.42 15.27
CA GLU A 247 -12.76 8.99 15.40
C GLU A 247 -11.43 8.20 15.44
N GLU A 248 -10.46 8.56 14.60
CA GLU A 248 -9.11 7.98 14.67
C GLU A 248 -8.48 8.20 16.05
N ALA A 249 -8.56 9.42 16.60
CA ALA A 249 -8.04 9.72 17.95
C ALA A 249 -8.68 8.86 19.04
N ARG A 250 -9.97 8.56 18.94
CA ARG A 250 -10.67 7.67 19.87
C ARG A 250 -10.13 6.24 19.83
N VAL A 251 -9.83 5.73 18.63
CA VAL A 251 -9.23 4.40 18.45
C VAL A 251 -7.84 4.33 19.12
N TYR A 252 -6.99 5.32 18.87
CA TYR A 252 -5.65 5.36 19.48
C TYR A 252 -5.70 5.55 21.01
N ALA A 253 -6.57 6.43 21.49
CA ALA A 253 -6.75 6.68 22.92
C ALA A 253 -7.23 5.43 23.66
N HIS A 254 -8.17 4.66 23.07
CA HIS A 254 -8.65 3.40 23.64
C HIS A 254 -7.51 2.41 23.90
N HIS A 255 -6.58 2.29 22.95
CA HIS A 255 -5.45 1.37 23.07
C HIS A 255 -4.24 1.97 23.84
N GLY A 256 -4.33 3.22 24.28
CA GLY A 256 -3.23 3.92 24.96
C GLY A 256 -1.98 4.03 24.08
N ARG A 257 -2.16 4.16 22.77
CA ARG A 257 -1.07 4.19 21.78
C ARG A 257 -0.93 5.58 21.17
N LYS A 258 0.32 5.91 20.80
CA LYS A 258 0.63 7.15 20.08
C LYS A 258 0.12 7.06 18.64
N ASP A 259 -0.52 8.12 18.17
CA ASP A 259 -1.01 8.23 16.81
C ASP A 259 0.13 8.40 15.78
N TYR A 260 -0.15 8.08 14.49
CA TYR A 260 0.83 8.19 13.41
C TYR A 260 1.03 9.63 12.93
N TRP A 261 0.04 10.51 13.09
CA TRP A 261 0.09 11.88 12.57
C TRP A 261 0.87 12.84 13.46
N SER A 262 1.06 12.55 14.74
CA SER A 262 1.93 13.36 15.62
C SER A 262 3.39 13.38 15.17
N GLY A 263 3.80 12.39 14.36
CA GLY A 263 5.12 12.34 13.73
C GLY A 263 5.18 13.04 12.35
N GLU A 264 4.04 13.07 11.62
CA GLU A 264 3.96 13.62 10.27
C GLU A 264 3.86 15.16 10.24
N ALA A 265 3.39 15.79 11.34
CA ALA A 265 3.17 17.24 11.41
C ALA A 265 4.44 18.11 11.30
N LYS A 266 5.62 17.53 11.22
CA LYS A 266 6.88 18.25 11.04
C LYS A 266 7.27 18.48 9.57
N ASP A 267 6.61 17.83 8.61
CA ASP A 267 6.98 17.88 7.18
C ASP A 267 6.02 18.69 6.30
N GLU A 268 4.95 19.26 6.84
CA GLU A 268 4.05 20.15 6.09
C GLU A 268 4.44 21.61 6.30
N ALA A 269 5.43 22.11 5.54
CA ALA A 269 5.53 23.52 5.28
C ALA A 269 4.34 23.94 4.40
N PRO A 270 3.60 25.04 4.72
CA PRO A 270 2.47 25.47 3.91
C PRO A 270 2.96 25.84 2.50
N ILE A 271 2.29 25.28 1.49
CA ILE A 271 2.51 25.67 0.09
C ILE A 271 2.16 27.16 -0.01
N PRO A 272 3.08 28.05 -0.41
CA PRO A 272 2.73 29.43 -0.59
C PRO A 272 1.69 29.52 -1.70
N HIS A 273 0.50 30.06 -1.38
CA HIS A 273 -0.48 30.46 -2.36
C HIS A 273 0.16 31.54 -3.22
N LEU A 274 0.55 31.21 -4.45
CA LEU A 274 0.78 32.19 -5.48
C LEU A 274 -0.59 32.79 -5.79
N GLY A 275 -0.84 33.99 -5.26
CA GLY A 275 -2.01 34.81 -5.58
C GLY A 275 -1.97 35.26 -7.04
N PRO A 276 -3.11 35.80 -7.54
CA PRO A 276 -3.38 36.05 -8.94
C PRO A 276 -2.41 37.00 -9.60
#